data_23ad765a8f70c00d0e4fd835c85ed60e
#
_entry.id   23ad765a8f70c00d0e4fd835c85ed60e
#
_cell.length_a   1.000
_cell.length_b   1.000
_cell.length_c   1.000
_cell.angle_alpha   90.00
_cell.angle_beta   90.00
_cell.angle_gamma   90.00
#
_symmetry.space_group_name_H-M   'P 1'
#
loop_
_entity.id
_entity.type
_entity.pdbx_description
1 polymer ?
#
loop_
_entity_poly.entity_id
_entity_poly.type
_entity_poly.pdbx_seq_one_letter_code
_entity_poly.pdbx_strand_id
1 'polypeptide(L)'
;MKKIWKIWTVILVAAATVLLTISTQYSKKEEISTDSYQYLIGVSLPNVIEPWLNNFVDVFTEKVSQDKKINVIFRDAAGNPEKQIQDIETLMEYGIDILIVSPDGSDSLSSVLSEAFQKIPVILTGVGAGTEDYTCLIKSDDQKIGRLAGEYILNNLYEKNKKIVVFQGVEESPVSKQRLKGFQDSVQGTIPEEDITYYCGDWLRDRAELRMKDYLISHDSADIVFAFNDDMAYGAYQACQQYRIEGKVHLIGGWV
;
A
#
# COMPACT_ATOMS: atom_id res chain seq x y z
N MET A 1 -6.30 18.35 -63.79
CA MET A 1 -6.82 17.27 -62.97
C MET A 1 -5.81 16.15 -62.70
N LYS A 2 -5.06 15.59 -63.64
CA LYS A 2 -4.07 14.53 -63.45
C LYS A 2 -2.90 14.81 -62.50
N LYS A 3 -2.51 16.09 -62.31
CA LYS A 3 -1.39 16.49 -61.45
C LYS A 3 -1.80 16.49 -59.96
N ILE A 4 -3.05 16.85 -59.64
CA ILE A 4 -3.59 16.92 -58.28
C ILE A 4 -3.80 15.52 -57.73
N TRP A 5 -4.26 14.57 -58.54
CA TRP A 5 -4.43 13.16 -58.12
C TRP A 5 -3.07 12.54 -57.73
N LYS A 6 -2.01 12.77 -58.50
CA LYS A 6 -0.68 12.25 -58.13
C LYS A 6 -0.16 12.78 -56.80
N ILE A 7 -0.49 14.02 -56.45
CA ILE A 7 -0.12 14.59 -55.13
C ILE A 7 -0.89 13.91 -54.00
N TRP A 8 -2.20 13.67 -54.18
CA TRP A 8 -3.00 12.99 -53.19
C TRP A 8 -2.63 11.50 -52.99
N THR A 9 -2.23 10.80 -54.06
CA THR A 9 -1.71 9.43 -53.94
C THR A 9 -0.38 9.36 -53.19
N VAL A 10 0.52 10.30 -53.38
CA VAL A 10 1.79 10.37 -52.62
C VAL A 10 1.54 10.66 -51.13
N ILE A 11 0.63 11.57 -50.83
CA ILE A 11 0.25 11.89 -49.41
C ILE A 11 -0.41 10.68 -48.72
N LEU A 12 -1.30 9.96 -49.41
CA LEU A 12 -1.94 8.76 -48.87
C LEU A 12 -0.94 7.63 -48.62
N VAL A 13 0.01 7.41 -49.51
CA VAL A 13 1.06 6.40 -49.32
C VAL A 13 1.99 6.79 -48.19
N ALA A 14 2.38 8.06 -48.07
CA ALA A 14 3.19 8.54 -46.96
C ALA A 14 2.45 8.41 -45.60
N ALA A 15 1.17 8.73 -45.55
CA ALA A 15 0.36 8.58 -44.35
C ALA A 15 0.20 7.10 -43.98
N ALA A 16 0.00 6.20 -44.92
CA ALA A 16 -0.08 4.76 -44.69
C ALA A 16 1.24 4.16 -44.19
N THR A 17 2.37 4.61 -44.71
CA THR A 17 3.69 4.18 -44.21
C THR A 17 3.99 4.70 -42.82
N VAL A 18 3.60 5.91 -42.48
CA VAL A 18 3.74 6.47 -41.12
C VAL A 18 2.82 5.70 -40.14
N LEU A 19 1.58 5.38 -40.52
CA LEU A 19 0.69 4.60 -39.71
C LEU A 19 1.18 3.16 -39.50
N LEU A 20 1.77 2.54 -40.54
CA LEU A 20 2.39 1.21 -40.41
C LEU A 20 3.63 1.23 -39.51
N THR A 21 4.47 2.25 -39.59
CA THR A 21 5.65 2.39 -38.70
C THR A 21 5.25 2.67 -37.25
N ILE A 22 4.19 3.47 -37.03
CA ILE A 22 3.63 3.70 -35.68
C ILE A 22 3.03 2.40 -35.15
N SER A 23 2.24 1.65 -35.95
CA SER A 23 1.65 0.40 -35.51
C SER A 23 2.70 -0.68 -35.21
N THR A 24 3.81 -0.73 -35.95
CA THR A 24 4.93 -1.64 -35.67
C THR A 24 5.76 -1.22 -34.47
N GLN A 25 5.83 0.07 -34.14
CA GLN A 25 6.43 0.52 -32.87
C GLN A 25 5.53 0.26 -31.66
N TYR A 26 4.20 0.41 -31.79
CA TYR A 26 3.25 0.06 -30.73
C TYR A 26 3.08 -1.46 -30.55
N SER A 27 3.38 -2.27 -31.57
CA SER A 27 3.32 -3.73 -31.52
C SER A 27 4.66 -4.38 -31.12
N LYS A 28 5.69 -3.62 -30.78
CA LYS A 28 6.77 -4.16 -29.96
C LYS A 28 6.18 -4.36 -28.56
N LYS A 29 5.55 -5.54 -28.31
CA LYS A 29 5.61 -6.15 -26.97
C LYS A 29 7.02 -5.89 -26.49
N GLU A 30 7.19 -5.32 -25.31
CA GLU A 30 8.46 -5.41 -24.59
C GLU A 30 8.76 -6.91 -24.51
N GLU A 31 9.58 -7.39 -25.46
CA GLU A 31 10.21 -8.70 -25.31
C GLU A 31 11.08 -8.54 -24.07
N ILE A 32 10.58 -9.00 -22.93
CA ILE A 32 11.37 -9.21 -21.74
C ILE A 32 12.51 -10.09 -22.23
N SER A 33 13.72 -9.53 -22.30
CA SER A 33 14.90 -10.26 -22.73
C SER A 33 15.08 -11.46 -21.80
N THR A 34 14.73 -12.64 -22.25
CA THR A 34 14.79 -13.89 -21.49
C THR A 34 16.23 -14.42 -21.35
N ASP A 35 17.18 -13.77 -21.96
CA ASP A 35 18.54 -14.30 -22.09
C ASP A 35 19.45 -14.13 -20.85
N SER A 36 18.97 -13.56 -19.75
CA SER A 36 19.82 -13.26 -18.60
C SER A 36 19.34 -13.71 -17.21
N TYR A 37 18.09 -14.09 -17.02
CA TYR A 37 17.59 -14.52 -15.72
C TYR A 37 17.11 -15.98 -15.72
N GLN A 38 17.22 -16.63 -14.55
CA GLN A 38 16.79 -18.01 -14.35
C GLN A 38 15.38 -18.07 -13.74
N TYR A 39 15.01 -17.06 -12.98
CA TYR A 39 13.74 -16.98 -12.27
C TYR A 39 13.04 -15.63 -12.55
N LEU A 40 11.74 -15.69 -12.76
CA LEU A 40 10.87 -14.53 -12.95
C LEU A 40 9.87 -14.46 -11.81
N ILE A 41 9.89 -13.37 -11.02
CA ILE A 41 8.97 -13.15 -9.91
C ILE A 41 7.91 -12.15 -10.34
N GLY A 42 6.63 -12.51 -10.21
CA GLY A 42 5.51 -11.58 -10.33
C GLY A 42 5.12 -11.01 -8.97
N VAL A 43 4.96 -9.69 -8.88
CA VAL A 43 4.52 -9.00 -7.67
C VAL A 43 3.28 -8.17 -7.99
N SER A 44 2.18 -8.46 -7.30
CA SER A 44 0.91 -7.73 -7.44
C SER A 44 0.59 -6.98 -6.15
N LEU A 45 0.43 -5.66 -6.25
CA LEU A 45 0.22 -4.73 -5.15
C LEU A 45 -1.15 -4.04 -5.28
N PRO A 46 -1.86 -3.76 -4.17
CA PRO A 46 -3.18 -3.14 -4.22
C PRO A 46 -3.10 -1.66 -4.60
N ASN A 47 -2.10 -0.92 -4.10
CA ASN A 47 -1.94 0.51 -4.37
C ASN A 47 -0.57 1.01 -3.88
N VAL A 48 0.31 1.42 -4.80
CA VAL A 48 1.66 1.91 -4.45
C VAL A 48 1.70 3.39 -3.99
N ILE A 49 0.56 4.08 -3.91
CA ILE A 49 0.50 5.43 -3.34
C ILE A 49 0.81 5.39 -1.84
N GLU A 50 0.49 4.29 -1.17
CA GLU A 50 0.84 4.10 0.24
C GLU A 50 2.36 4.05 0.42
N PRO A 51 2.94 4.90 1.29
CA PRO A 51 4.40 5.01 1.45
C PRO A 51 5.07 3.67 1.78
N TRP A 52 4.39 2.80 2.54
CA TRP A 52 4.91 1.46 2.86
C TRP A 52 5.07 0.59 1.62
N LEU A 53 4.05 0.53 0.77
CA LEU A 53 4.09 -0.29 -0.46
C LEU A 53 5.11 0.27 -1.46
N ASN A 54 5.23 1.58 -1.55
CA ASN A 54 6.26 2.20 -2.37
C ASN A 54 7.67 1.83 -1.88
N ASN A 55 7.92 1.95 -0.58
CA ASN A 55 9.20 1.53 0.03
C ASN A 55 9.45 0.03 -0.14
N PHE A 56 8.41 -0.81 -0.08
CA PHE A 56 8.51 -2.24 -0.36
C PHE A 56 9.04 -2.48 -1.79
N VAL A 57 8.51 -1.78 -2.80
CA VAL A 57 8.96 -1.88 -4.20
C VAL A 57 10.44 -1.50 -4.31
N ASP A 58 10.86 -0.40 -3.69
CA ASP A 58 12.23 0.09 -3.74
C ASP A 58 13.21 -0.91 -3.11
N VAL A 59 12.93 -1.35 -1.88
CA VAL A 59 13.77 -2.30 -1.15
C VAL A 59 13.81 -3.66 -1.84
N PHE A 60 12.65 -4.13 -2.33
CA PHE A 60 12.59 -5.41 -3.03
C PHE A 60 13.40 -5.36 -4.33
N THR A 61 13.25 -4.28 -5.10
CA THR A 61 14.03 -4.06 -6.34
C THR A 61 15.52 -4.01 -6.06
N GLU A 62 15.94 -3.27 -5.04
CA GLU A 62 17.35 -3.22 -4.61
C GLU A 62 17.89 -4.62 -4.29
N LYS A 63 17.15 -5.41 -3.51
CA LYS A 63 17.59 -6.74 -3.11
C LYS A 63 17.67 -7.71 -4.28
N VAL A 64 16.67 -7.72 -5.15
CA VAL A 64 16.66 -8.59 -6.33
C VAL A 64 17.76 -8.22 -7.32
N SER A 65 18.06 -6.92 -7.49
CA SER A 65 19.12 -6.47 -8.40
C SER A 65 20.52 -7.01 -8.04
N GLN A 66 20.71 -7.52 -6.82
CA GLN A 66 21.96 -8.14 -6.37
C GLN A 66 22.15 -9.56 -6.94
N ASP A 67 21.09 -10.21 -7.42
CA ASP A 67 21.17 -11.53 -8.08
C ASP A 67 20.70 -11.43 -9.53
N LYS A 68 21.63 -11.50 -10.47
CA LYS A 68 21.33 -11.44 -11.92
C LYS A 68 20.48 -12.61 -12.43
N LYS A 69 20.28 -13.66 -11.62
CA LYS A 69 19.42 -14.79 -11.98
C LYS A 69 17.94 -14.51 -11.78
N ILE A 70 17.61 -13.45 -11.07
CA ILE A 70 16.22 -13.12 -10.72
C ILE A 70 15.81 -11.86 -11.47
N ASN A 71 14.64 -11.90 -12.08
CA ASN A 71 13.95 -10.72 -12.60
C ASN A 71 12.57 -10.56 -11.92
N VAL A 72 12.05 -9.34 -11.85
CA VAL A 72 10.79 -9.03 -11.19
C VAL A 72 9.90 -8.17 -12.07
N ILE A 73 8.61 -8.51 -12.09
CA ILE A 73 7.57 -7.70 -12.68
C ILE A 73 6.62 -7.24 -11.60
N PHE A 74 6.52 -5.92 -11.40
CA PHE A 74 5.54 -5.32 -10.51
C PHE A 74 4.27 -4.94 -11.25
N ARG A 75 3.13 -5.13 -10.58
CA ARG A 75 1.82 -4.66 -10.99
C ARG A 75 1.18 -3.89 -9.85
N ASP A 76 0.65 -2.72 -10.15
CA ASP A 76 -0.09 -1.85 -9.24
C ASP A 76 -1.56 -1.82 -9.65
N ALA A 77 -2.42 -2.31 -8.78
CA ALA A 77 -3.85 -2.34 -9.01
C ALA A 77 -4.53 -0.96 -8.85
N ALA A 78 -3.80 0.03 -8.33
CA ALA A 78 -4.30 1.39 -8.11
C ALA A 78 -5.62 1.45 -7.30
N GLY A 79 -5.77 0.56 -6.32
CA GLY A 79 -6.95 0.48 -5.45
C GLY A 79 -8.15 -0.22 -6.08
N ASN A 80 -7.98 -0.91 -7.20
CA ASN A 80 -9.07 -1.61 -7.91
C ASN A 80 -8.87 -3.14 -7.84
N PRO A 81 -9.71 -3.89 -7.09
CA PRO A 81 -9.59 -5.34 -6.96
C PRO A 81 -9.74 -6.11 -8.28
N GLU A 82 -10.63 -5.67 -9.17
CA GLU A 82 -10.81 -6.30 -10.49
C GLU A 82 -9.56 -6.15 -11.34
N LYS A 83 -8.89 -4.99 -11.25
CA LYS A 83 -7.60 -4.79 -11.90
C LYS A 83 -6.53 -5.70 -11.30
N GLN A 84 -6.53 -5.90 -9.97
CA GLN A 84 -5.57 -6.78 -9.32
C GLN A 84 -5.71 -8.23 -9.81
N ILE A 85 -6.95 -8.71 -10.01
CA ILE A 85 -7.22 -10.03 -10.62
C ILE A 85 -6.59 -10.10 -12.03
N GLN A 86 -6.88 -9.11 -12.89
CA GLN A 86 -6.34 -9.07 -14.27
C GLN A 86 -4.80 -8.98 -14.29
N ASP A 87 -4.21 -8.24 -13.34
CA ASP A 87 -2.77 -8.12 -13.19
C ASP A 87 -2.15 -9.48 -12.82
N ILE A 88 -2.78 -10.25 -11.93
CA ILE A 88 -2.32 -11.60 -11.55
C ILE A 88 -2.42 -12.54 -12.75
N GLU A 89 -3.56 -12.55 -13.47
CA GLU A 89 -3.74 -13.35 -14.68
C GLU A 89 -2.65 -13.02 -15.74
N THR A 90 -2.38 -11.73 -15.94
CA THR A 90 -1.34 -11.27 -16.87
C THR A 90 0.06 -11.73 -16.43
N LEU A 91 0.38 -11.68 -15.13
CA LEU A 91 1.64 -12.19 -14.59
C LEU A 91 1.76 -13.70 -14.85
N MET A 92 0.69 -14.46 -14.63
CA MET A 92 0.66 -15.90 -14.93
C MET A 92 0.88 -16.18 -16.43
N GLU A 93 0.31 -15.36 -17.33
CA GLU A 93 0.55 -15.47 -18.76
C GLU A 93 2.00 -15.19 -19.16
N TYR A 94 2.72 -14.36 -18.41
CA TYR A 94 4.16 -14.11 -18.61
C TYR A 94 5.05 -15.30 -18.18
N GLY A 95 4.47 -16.30 -17.53
CA GLY A 95 5.19 -17.50 -17.11
C GLY A 95 6.11 -17.23 -15.92
N ILE A 96 5.62 -16.47 -14.91
CA ILE A 96 6.36 -16.26 -13.67
C ILE A 96 6.55 -17.57 -12.92
N ASP A 97 7.66 -17.69 -12.18
CA ASP A 97 8.00 -18.86 -11.35
C ASP A 97 7.43 -18.75 -9.93
N ILE A 98 7.23 -17.52 -9.43
CA ILE A 98 6.71 -17.23 -8.09
C ILE A 98 5.78 -16.03 -8.20
N LEU A 99 4.65 -16.11 -7.53
CA LEU A 99 3.72 -14.99 -7.36
C LEU A 99 3.77 -14.46 -5.92
N ILE A 100 4.02 -13.15 -5.77
CA ILE A 100 3.92 -12.43 -4.50
C ILE A 100 2.75 -11.47 -4.59
N VAL A 101 1.83 -11.52 -3.63
CA VAL A 101 0.64 -10.66 -3.62
C VAL A 101 0.49 -9.99 -2.26
N SER A 102 0.25 -8.68 -2.28
CA SER A 102 -0.30 -7.96 -1.15
C SER A 102 -1.79 -7.73 -1.41
N PRO A 103 -2.70 -8.50 -0.80
CA PRO A 103 -4.13 -8.32 -0.98
C PRO A 103 -4.64 -7.08 -0.21
N ASP A 104 -5.81 -6.58 -0.59
CA ASP A 104 -6.51 -5.53 0.17
C ASP A 104 -7.22 -6.07 1.44
N GLY A 105 -7.21 -7.39 1.62
CA GLY A 105 -7.85 -8.09 2.73
C GLY A 105 -9.29 -8.53 2.46
N SER A 106 -9.80 -8.30 1.26
CA SER A 106 -11.08 -8.85 0.80
C SER A 106 -10.91 -10.26 0.22
N ASP A 107 -12.03 -10.95 0.05
CA ASP A 107 -12.05 -12.29 -0.56
C ASP A 107 -12.04 -12.25 -2.10
N SER A 108 -11.95 -11.06 -2.70
CA SER A 108 -12.03 -10.86 -4.16
C SER A 108 -10.98 -11.62 -4.94
N LEU A 109 -9.79 -11.81 -4.37
CA LEU A 109 -8.67 -12.49 -5.01
C LEU A 109 -8.66 -14.01 -4.80
N SER A 110 -9.56 -14.57 -3.99
CA SER A 110 -9.49 -15.98 -3.56
C SER A 110 -9.46 -16.96 -4.74
N SER A 111 -10.28 -16.75 -5.76
CA SER A 111 -10.35 -17.64 -6.94
C SER A 111 -9.07 -17.62 -7.76
N VAL A 112 -8.57 -16.42 -8.13
CA VAL A 112 -7.37 -16.28 -8.95
C VAL A 112 -6.12 -16.76 -8.24
N LEU A 113 -6.06 -16.59 -6.91
CA LEU A 113 -4.95 -17.09 -6.08
C LEU A 113 -4.96 -18.61 -5.98
N SER A 114 -6.15 -19.21 -5.81
CA SER A 114 -6.30 -20.69 -5.83
C SER A 114 -5.86 -21.28 -7.15
N GLU A 115 -6.21 -20.67 -8.29
CA GLU A 115 -5.77 -21.10 -9.61
C GLU A 115 -4.26 -20.95 -9.81
N ALA A 116 -3.66 -19.85 -9.33
CA ALA A 116 -2.23 -19.63 -9.38
C ALA A 116 -1.47 -20.66 -8.54
N PHE A 117 -1.95 -20.91 -7.29
CA PHE A 117 -1.33 -21.84 -6.35
C PHE A 117 -1.24 -23.29 -6.88
N GLN A 118 -2.18 -23.71 -7.74
CA GLN A 118 -2.11 -25.02 -8.40
C GLN A 118 -0.95 -25.14 -9.38
N LYS A 119 -0.33 -24.02 -9.79
CA LYS A 119 0.69 -23.98 -10.85
C LYS A 119 2.05 -23.57 -10.33
N ILE A 120 2.09 -22.59 -9.41
CA ILE A 120 3.34 -22.00 -8.89
C ILE A 120 3.20 -21.67 -7.40
N PRO A 121 4.32 -21.49 -6.66
CA PRO A 121 4.27 -20.94 -5.30
C PRO A 121 3.64 -19.56 -5.25
N VAL A 122 2.74 -19.35 -4.27
CA VAL A 122 2.07 -18.08 -3.98
C VAL A 122 2.47 -17.62 -2.59
N ILE A 123 2.97 -16.40 -2.47
CA ILE A 123 3.34 -15.75 -1.21
C ILE A 123 2.42 -14.57 -0.99
N LEU A 124 1.71 -14.56 0.13
CA LEU A 124 0.90 -13.42 0.54
C LEU A 124 1.68 -12.54 1.52
N THR A 125 1.48 -11.23 1.44
CA THR A 125 2.09 -10.26 2.35
C THR A 125 1.03 -9.36 2.98
N GLY A 126 1.18 -9.05 4.26
CA GLY A 126 0.31 -8.15 5.02
C GLY A 126 -0.94 -8.84 5.55
N VAL A 127 -1.84 -9.27 4.68
CA VAL A 127 -3.13 -9.89 5.06
C VAL A 127 -3.45 -11.11 4.21
N GLY A 128 -4.41 -11.92 4.67
CA GLY A 128 -4.97 -13.03 3.88
C GLY A 128 -5.94 -12.53 2.80
N ALA A 129 -6.39 -13.43 1.95
CA ALA A 129 -7.24 -13.14 0.79
C ALA A 129 -8.44 -14.10 0.67
N GLY A 130 -9.02 -14.53 1.79
CA GLY A 130 -10.19 -15.42 1.79
C GLY A 130 -9.93 -16.85 1.29
N THR A 131 -8.66 -17.24 1.18
CA THR A 131 -8.25 -18.60 0.81
C THR A 131 -7.04 -19.03 1.64
N GLU A 132 -6.89 -20.35 1.81
CA GLU A 132 -5.68 -20.97 2.38
C GLU A 132 -4.75 -21.53 1.29
N ASP A 133 -5.07 -21.29 0.02
CA ASP A 133 -4.29 -21.73 -1.13
C ASP A 133 -3.11 -20.78 -1.37
N TYR A 134 -2.11 -20.87 -0.53
CA TYR A 134 -0.82 -20.15 -0.63
C TYR A 134 0.33 -20.95 0.01
N THR A 135 1.54 -20.67 -0.42
CA THR A 135 2.75 -21.31 0.13
C THR A 135 3.10 -20.75 1.51
N CYS A 136 3.02 -19.43 1.68
CA CYS A 136 3.18 -18.79 2.98
C CYS A 136 2.49 -17.42 3.02
N LEU A 137 2.15 -16.98 4.23
CA LEU A 137 1.67 -15.63 4.54
C LEU A 137 2.66 -14.94 5.47
N ILE A 138 3.23 -13.82 5.00
CA ILE A 138 4.16 -12.98 5.76
C ILE A 138 3.39 -11.77 6.26
N LYS A 139 3.18 -11.67 7.58
CA LYS A 139 2.43 -10.56 8.18
C LYS A 139 2.98 -10.17 9.54
N SER A 140 2.66 -8.94 9.97
CA SER A 140 2.83 -8.48 11.34
C SER A 140 1.73 -9.01 12.25
N ASP A 141 1.98 -8.99 13.56
CA ASP A 141 0.95 -9.17 14.57
C ASP A 141 0.33 -7.79 14.92
N ASP A 142 -0.62 -7.37 14.08
CA ASP A 142 -1.19 -6.04 14.16
C ASP A 142 -1.97 -5.79 15.45
N GLN A 143 -2.62 -6.81 16.01
CA GLN A 143 -3.26 -6.68 17.30
C GLN A 143 -2.22 -6.45 18.41
N LYS A 144 -1.09 -7.14 18.35
CA LYS A 144 0.02 -6.91 19.29
C LYS A 144 0.61 -5.51 19.16
N ILE A 145 0.75 -4.97 17.94
CA ILE A 145 1.22 -3.60 17.72
C ILE A 145 0.32 -2.60 18.45
N GLY A 146 -0.99 -2.67 18.22
CA GLY A 146 -1.95 -1.80 18.91
C GLY A 146 -1.91 -1.96 20.44
N ARG A 147 -1.84 -3.19 20.92
CA ARG A 147 -1.74 -3.49 22.37
C ARG A 147 -0.47 -2.90 22.97
N LEU A 148 0.70 -3.09 22.35
CA LEU A 148 1.96 -2.54 22.85
C LEU A 148 1.97 -1.01 22.91
N ALA A 149 1.34 -0.35 21.93
CA ALA A 149 1.20 1.11 21.94
C ALA A 149 0.32 1.56 23.13
N GLY A 150 -0.80 0.93 23.35
CA GLY A 150 -1.67 1.26 24.49
C GLY A 150 -1.02 0.96 25.85
N GLU A 151 -0.33 -0.17 25.99
CA GLU A 151 0.46 -0.50 27.20
C GLU A 151 1.57 0.54 27.44
N TYR A 152 2.25 0.98 26.39
CA TYR A 152 3.28 2.01 26.50
C TYR A 152 2.69 3.35 26.96
N ILE A 153 1.55 3.75 26.37
CA ILE A 153 0.83 4.96 26.78
C ILE A 153 0.45 4.89 28.26
N LEU A 154 -0.16 3.81 28.70
CA LEU A 154 -0.59 3.64 30.10
C LEU A 154 0.57 3.69 31.08
N ASN A 155 1.68 3.03 30.74
CA ASN A 155 2.80 2.88 31.68
C ASN A 155 3.73 4.09 31.73
N ASN A 156 3.77 4.92 30.67
CA ASN A 156 4.80 5.95 30.52
C ASN A 156 4.27 7.36 30.29
N LEU A 157 3.08 7.52 29.73
CA LEU A 157 2.63 8.81 29.23
C LEU A 157 1.29 9.27 29.83
N TYR A 158 0.38 8.34 30.10
CA TYR A 158 -0.96 8.69 30.52
C TYR A 158 -1.00 9.16 31.98
N GLU A 159 -1.64 10.30 32.16
CA GLU A 159 -2.10 10.83 33.44
C GLU A 159 -3.58 11.18 33.30
N LYS A 160 -4.28 11.25 34.43
CA LYS A 160 -5.73 11.53 34.43
C LYS A 160 -6.06 12.83 33.68
N ASN A 161 -7.06 12.79 32.83
CA ASN A 161 -7.56 13.87 31.97
C ASN A 161 -6.66 14.23 30.78
N LYS A 162 -5.58 13.51 30.49
CA LYS A 162 -4.83 13.68 29.26
C LYS A 162 -5.66 13.26 28.04
N LYS A 163 -5.59 14.05 26.99
CA LYS A 163 -6.32 13.81 25.73
C LYS A 163 -5.44 13.07 24.74
N ILE A 164 -6.02 12.01 24.17
CA ILE A 164 -5.37 11.12 23.22
C ILE A 164 -6.05 11.25 21.86
N VAL A 165 -5.25 11.45 20.83
CA VAL A 165 -5.71 11.41 19.43
C VAL A 165 -5.16 10.15 18.76
N VAL A 166 -6.02 9.34 18.18
CA VAL A 166 -5.64 8.10 17.51
C VAL A 166 -5.91 8.22 16.01
N PHE A 167 -4.86 8.05 15.21
CA PHE A 167 -4.97 8.01 13.75
C PHE A 167 -4.97 6.57 13.26
N GLN A 168 -6.11 6.16 12.73
CA GLN A 168 -6.33 4.84 12.13
C GLN A 168 -5.95 4.85 10.65
N GLY A 169 -5.62 3.67 10.10
CA GLY A 169 -5.54 3.48 8.66
C GLY A 169 -6.91 3.45 7.99
N VAL A 170 -6.98 2.89 6.79
CA VAL A 170 -8.25 2.66 6.09
C VAL A 170 -9.18 1.84 6.97
N GLU A 171 -10.41 2.31 7.16
CA GLU A 171 -11.36 1.77 8.14
C GLU A 171 -11.67 0.29 7.89
N GLU A 172 -11.85 -0.10 6.62
CA GLU A 172 -12.17 -1.49 6.26
C GLU A 172 -10.96 -2.43 6.30
N SER A 173 -9.75 -1.91 6.37
CA SER A 173 -8.53 -2.72 6.39
C SER A 173 -8.47 -3.63 7.62
N PRO A 174 -8.23 -4.94 7.45
CA PRO A 174 -8.01 -5.86 8.57
C PRO A 174 -6.85 -5.43 9.47
N VAL A 175 -5.79 -4.85 8.93
CA VAL A 175 -4.65 -4.29 9.67
C VAL A 175 -5.11 -3.18 10.60
N SER A 176 -5.90 -2.22 10.09
CA SER A 176 -6.43 -1.10 10.87
C SER A 176 -7.33 -1.62 11.99
N LYS A 177 -8.25 -2.53 11.70
CA LYS A 177 -9.16 -3.14 12.67
C LYS A 177 -8.41 -3.89 13.79
N GLN A 178 -7.37 -4.63 13.44
CA GLN A 178 -6.57 -5.39 14.43
C GLN A 178 -5.74 -4.45 15.32
N ARG A 179 -5.10 -3.42 14.78
CA ARG A 179 -4.37 -2.42 15.57
C ARG A 179 -5.31 -1.67 16.51
N LEU A 180 -6.48 -1.24 15.99
CA LEU A 180 -7.50 -0.59 16.82
C LEU A 180 -7.94 -1.49 17.97
N LYS A 181 -8.29 -2.76 17.66
CA LYS A 181 -8.72 -3.71 18.68
C LYS A 181 -7.65 -3.90 19.75
N GLY A 182 -6.40 -4.10 19.36
CA GLY A 182 -5.30 -4.28 20.32
C GLY A 182 -5.11 -3.07 21.23
N PHE A 183 -5.20 -1.86 20.67
CA PHE A 183 -5.15 -0.62 21.43
C PHE A 183 -6.31 -0.50 22.41
N GLN A 184 -7.54 -0.63 21.93
CA GLN A 184 -8.75 -0.54 22.76
C GLN A 184 -8.75 -1.58 23.89
N ASP A 185 -8.44 -2.84 23.60
CA ASP A 185 -8.35 -3.91 24.59
C ASP A 185 -7.35 -3.57 25.71
N SER A 186 -6.24 -2.87 25.39
CA SER A 186 -5.20 -2.53 26.37
C SER A 186 -5.56 -1.32 27.25
N VAL A 187 -6.30 -0.36 26.75
CA VAL A 187 -6.63 0.87 27.50
C VAL A 187 -7.99 0.83 28.18
N GLN A 188 -8.83 -0.18 27.83
CA GLN A 188 -10.17 -0.34 28.34
C GLN A 188 -10.23 -0.35 29.88
N GLY A 189 -11.14 0.41 30.45
CA GLY A 189 -11.33 0.49 31.91
C GLY A 189 -10.31 1.36 32.64
N THR A 190 -9.27 1.87 31.95
CA THR A 190 -8.26 2.77 32.53
C THR A 190 -8.36 4.17 31.96
N ILE A 191 -8.48 4.29 30.64
CA ILE A 191 -8.65 5.58 29.95
C ILE A 191 -10.13 5.75 29.62
N PRO A 192 -10.78 6.84 30.07
CA PRO A 192 -12.15 7.15 29.69
C PRO A 192 -12.27 7.35 28.16
N GLU A 193 -13.35 6.84 27.57
CA GLU A 193 -13.58 6.95 26.13
C GLU A 193 -13.69 8.41 25.66
N GLU A 194 -14.19 9.31 26.49
CA GLU A 194 -14.26 10.75 26.26
C GLU A 194 -12.90 11.45 26.21
N ASP A 195 -11.84 10.77 26.63
CA ASP A 195 -10.46 11.27 26.54
C ASP A 195 -9.75 10.83 25.26
N ILE A 196 -10.41 9.98 24.44
CA ILE A 196 -9.82 9.45 23.19
C ILE A 196 -10.62 9.96 21.97
N THR A 197 -9.93 10.56 21.04
CA THR A 197 -10.53 10.96 19.75
C THR A 197 -9.91 10.16 18.62
N TYR A 198 -10.75 9.55 17.79
CA TYR A 198 -10.32 8.72 16.66
C TYR A 198 -10.51 9.44 15.34
N TYR A 199 -9.52 9.35 14.46
CA TYR A 199 -9.58 9.84 13.08
C TYR A 199 -9.09 8.78 12.11
N CYS A 200 -9.75 8.68 10.95
CA CYS A 200 -9.21 7.94 9.81
C CYS A 200 -8.18 8.82 9.09
N GLY A 201 -6.95 8.34 8.99
CA GLY A 201 -5.85 8.98 8.28
C GLY A 201 -5.48 8.25 6.97
N ASP A 202 -6.19 7.17 6.62
CA ASP A 202 -6.04 6.41 5.36
C ASP A 202 -4.59 5.95 5.08
N TRP A 203 -3.77 5.75 6.12
CA TRP A 203 -2.33 5.47 6.05
C TRP A 203 -1.48 6.63 5.52
N LEU A 204 -2.08 7.81 5.25
CA LEU A 204 -1.48 8.92 4.52
C LEU A 204 -1.09 10.06 5.47
N ARG A 205 0.08 10.63 5.22
CA ARG A 205 0.66 11.74 5.98
C ARG A 205 -0.20 12.99 5.93
N ASP A 206 -0.60 13.40 4.74
CA ASP A 206 -1.38 14.61 4.50
C ASP A 206 -2.78 14.52 5.11
N ARG A 207 -3.38 13.34 5.10
CA ARG A 207 -4.66 13.09 5.75
C ARG A 207 -4.57 13.24 7.26
N ALA A 208 -3.55 12.64 7.88
CA ALA A 208 -3.33 12.78 9.33
C ALA A 208 -2.98 14.22 9.71
N GLU A 209 -2.18 14.94 8.91
CA GLU A 209 -1.90 16.36 9.11
C GLU A 209 -3.20 17.18 9.10
N LEU A 210 -4.06 16.98 8.09
CA LEU A 210 -5.34 17.68 7.99
C LEU A 210 -6.24 17.40 9.19
N ARG A 211 -6.40 16.12 9.57
CA ARG A 211 -7.23 15.73 10.71
C ARG A 211 -6.70 16.25 12.04
N MET A 212 -5.37 16.29 12.21
CA MET A 212 -4.78 16.89 13.41
C MET A 212 -5.04 18.39 13.49
N LYS A 213 -5.00 19.12 12.37
CA LYS A 213 -5.40 20.53 12.31
C LYS A 213 -6.87 20.72 12.66
N ASP A 214 -7.77 19.88 12.12
CA ASP A 214 -9.20 19.90 12.46
C ASP A 214 -9.41 19.72 13.98
N TYR A 215 -8.67 18.78 14.58
CA TYR A 215 -8.69 18.56 16.02
C TYR A 215 -8.21 19.82 16.78
N LEU A 216 -7.08 20.39 16.39
CA LEU A 216 -6.47 21.55 17.07
C LEU A 216 -7.28 22.86 16.92
N ILE A 217 -8.12 22.97 15.90
CA ILE A 217 -9.09 24.09 15.76
C ILE A 217 -10.17 24.03 16.87
N SER A 218 -10.54 22.81 17.27
CA SER A 218 -11.62 22.60 18.25
C SER A 218 -11.11 22.39 19.67
N HIS A 219 -9.81 22.12 19.84
CA HIS A 219 -9.18 21.80 21.10
C HIS A 219 -7.83 22.53 21.20
N ASP A 220 -7.54 23.12 22.35
CA ASP A 220 -6.34 23.93 22.54
C ASP A 220 -5.04 23.11 22.48
N SER A 221 -5.09 21.79 22.75
CA SER A 221 -3.93 20.89 22.74
C SER A 221 -4.35 19.42 22.64
N ALA A 222 -3.41 18.56 22.24
CA ALA A 222 -3.43 17.13 22.48
C ALA A 222 -2.23 16.81 23.41
N ASP A 223 -2.35 15.78 24.24
CA ASP A 223 -1.24 15.33 25.09
C ASP A 223 -0.48 14.17 24.44
N ILE A 224 -1.23 13.26 23.84
CA ILE A 224 -0.70 12.04 23.24
C ILE A 224 -1.35 11.83 21.86
N VAL A 225 -0.52 11.51 20.88
CA VAL A 225 -0.97 11.07 19.56
C VAL A 225 -0.44 9.67 19.32
N PHE A 226 -1.34 8.74 19.02
CA PHE A 226 -1.00 7.42 18.51
C PHE A 226 -1.45 7.29 17.06
N ALA A 227 -0.52 7.07 16.16
CA ALA A 227 -0.81 6.81 14.75
C ALA A 227 -0.45 5.37 14.39
N PHE A 228 -1.28 4.73 13.58
CA PHE A 228 -1.08 3.33 13.20
C PHE A 228 0.12 3.11 12.26
N ASN A 229 0.70 4.19 11.71
CA ASN A 229 2.00 4.17 11.03
C ASN A 229 2.77 5.46 11.25
N ASP A 230 4.06 5.47 10.85
CA ASP A 230 4.96 6.60 11.04
C ASP A 230 4.63 7.78 10.13
N ASP A 231 4.11 7.53 8.92
CA ASP A 231 3.70 8.60 8.01
C ASP A 231 2.57 9.44 8.58
N MET A 232 1.56 8.81 9.17
CA MET A 232 0.48 9.51 9.86
C MET A 232 1.00 10.20 11.14
N ALA A 233 1.91 9.56 11.89
CA ALA A 233 2.53 10.19 13.05
C ALA A 233 3.31 11.47 12.64
N TYR A 234 4.03 11.40 11.53
CA TYR A 234 4.76 12.55 11.01
C TYR A 234 3.81 13.65 10.49
N GLY A 235 2.70 13.29 9.87
CA GLY A 235 1.65 14.25 9.48
C GLY A 235 1.08 14.99 10.69
N ALA A 236 0.73 14.25 11.74
CA ALA A 236 0.29 14.86 13.00
C ALA A 236 1.35 15.77 13.63
N TYR A 237 2.63 15.35 13.58
CA TYR A 237 3.75 16.18 14.02
C TYR A 237 3.84 17.51 13.25
N GLN A 238 3.70 17.49 11.91
CA GLN A 238 3.71 18.69 11.09
C GLN A 238 2.59 19.67 11.47
N ALA A 239 1.39 19.16 11.76
CA ALA A 239 0.31 19.98 12.29
C ALA A 239 0.67 20.59 13.65
N CYS A 240 1.22 19.80 14.58
CA CYS A 240 1.68 20.30 15.89
C CYS A 240 2.73 21.39 15.75
N GLN A 241 3.67 21.29 14.81
CA GLN A 241 4.67 22.33 14.53
C GLN A 241 4.00 23.64 14.07
N GLN A 242 3.02 23.59 13.16
CA GLN A 242 2.30 24.77 12.70
C GLN A 242 1.57 25.50 13.82
N TYR A 243 1.06 24.76 14.79
CA TYR A 243 0.41 25.29 15.99
C TYR A 243 1.37 25.56 17.16
N ARG A 244 2.67 25.29 16.99
CA ARG A 244 3.74 25.51 18.00
C ARG A 244 3.52 24.76 19.31
N ILE A 245 3.04 23.52 19.20
CA ILE A 245 2.80 22.63 20.34
C ILE A 245 3.60 21.33 20.28
N GLU A 246 4.48 21.16 19.29
CA GLU A 246 5.26 19.94 19.05
C GLU A 246 6.09 19.47 20.25
N GLY A 247 6.52 20.40 21.10
CA GLY A 247 7.25 20.08 22.35
C GLY A 247 6.35 19.68 23.53
N LYS A 248 5.03 19.68 23.36
CA LYS A 248 4.04 19.37 24.41
C LYS A 248 3.29 18.09 24.15
N VAL A 249 3.41 17.51 22.95
CA VAL A 249 2.67 16.34 22.48
C VAL A 249 3.61 15.16 22.37
N HIS A 250 3.23 14.03 22.96
CA HIS A 250 3.92 12.76 22.74
C HIS A 250 3.35 12.06 21.52
N LEU A 251 4.19 11.81 20.51
CA LEU A 251 3.78 11.15 19.27
C LEU A 251 4.35 9.74 19.23
N ILE A 252 3.50 8.78 18.89
CA ILE A 252 3.83 7.37 18.77
C ILE A 252 3.40 6.91 17.36
N GLY A 253 4.36 6.39 16.58
CA GLY A 253 4.13 5.69 15.33
C GLY A 253 4.02 4.19 15.56
N GLY A 254 3.30 3.50 14.68
CA GLY A 254 3.00 2.08 14.81
C GLY A 254 3.86 1.18 13.91
N TRP A 255 5.17 1.36 13.85
CA TRP A 255 6.07 0.43 13.18
C TRP A 255 6.89 -0.38 14.20
N VAL A 256 6.91 -1.69 13.97
CA VAL A 256 7.81 -2.64 14.64
C VAL A 256 8.55 -3.43 13.56
#